data_9bd003c5388195a18c45aa22f99608e7
#
_entry.id   9bd003c5388195a18c45aa22f99608e7
#
_cell.length_a   1.000
_cell.length_b   1.000
_cell.length_c   1.000
_cell.angle_alpha   90.00
_cell.angle_beta   90.00
_cell.angle_gamma   90.00
#
_symmetry.space_group_name_H-M   'P 1'
#
loop_
_entity.id
_entity.type
_entity.pdbx_description
1 polymer ?
#
loop_
_entity_poly.entity_id
_entity_poly.type
_entity_poly.pdbx_seq_one_letter_code
_entity_poly.pdbx_strand_id
1 'polypeptide(L)'
;EATRKIEDMINNMPQVEQYYTIVGRNETSFGSANKSNIGQIQIKLVSEKKRKESTQEIISQVVEKASTIPGIKATASLIGIFGSADMTPVAIEIKGEELNKLIDVSKKVSEIVSSTAGTRDVKSSWEEGQPEVKVLINRDKCADLGLSVGEVATTLRNALEGDNDAKYKDGENEYDIRVVLSKKNRTNPEDVGKITIINRMGKQVQLDEIASINYGTGPTQIQRKDRSRIITIYSNLDLTRPLGEVIEEIQSKIKAQNFPPDITIFYGGEAEDMQNMFADMLLAISFAILFVY
;
A
#
# COMPACT_ATOMS: atom_id res chain seq x y z
N GLU A 1 -5.20 -16.69 -7.74
CA GLU A 1 -4.84 -17.34 -9.02
C GLU A 1 -3.47 -16.85 -9.50
N ALA A 2 -3.24 -15.56 -9.62
CA ALA A 2 -1.97 -14.96 -10.03
C ALA A 2 -0.80 -15.39 -9.14
N THR A 3 -0.98 -15.34 -7.83
CA THR A 3 0.02 -15.73 -6.84
C THR A 3 0.44 -17.19 -6.98
N ARG A 4 -0.51 -18.10 -7.26
CA ARG A 4 -0.20 -19.53 -7.48
C ARG A 4 0.72 -19.74 -8.69
N LYS A 5 0.51 -19.00 -9.78
CA LYS A 5 1.40 -19.08 -10.95
C LYS A 5 2.83 -18.66 -10.62
N ILE A 6 2.98 -17.65 -9.74
CA ILE A 6 4.30 -17.22 -9.25
C ILE A 6 4.89 -18.28 -8.31
N GLU A 7 4.09 -18.88 -7.43
CA GLU A 7 4.53 -19.97 -6.55
C GLU A 7 5.04 -21.18 -7.36
N ASP A 8 4.29 -21.59 -8.39
CA ASP A 8 4.70 -22.69 -9.29
C ASP A 8 6.01 -22.37 -10.00
N MET A 9 6.19 -21.12 -10.42
CA MET A 9 7.43 -20.67 -11.04
C MET A 9 8.61 -20.69 -10.06
N ILE A 10 8.42 -20.20 -8.83
CA ILE A 10 9.44 -20.15 -7.79
C ILE A 10 9.83 -21.55 -7.32
N ASN A 11 8.84 -22.44 -7.19
CA ASN A 11 9.08 -23.82 -6.75
C ASN A 11 9.96 -24.62 -7.74
N ASN A 12 9.97 -24.23 -9.01
CA ASN A 12 10.81 -24.84 -10.04
C ASN A 12 12.23 -24.24 -10.12
N MET A 13 12.57 -23.29 -9.26
CA MET A 13 13.89 -22.67 -9.24
C MET A 13 14.83 -23.39 -8.27
N PRO A 14 15.96 -23.97 -8.74
CA PRO A 14 16.88 -24.73 -7.87
C PRO A 14 17.60 -23.88 -6.81
N GLN A 15 17.56 -22.56 -6.98
CA GLN A 15 18.16 -21.61 -6.03
C GLN A 15 17.25 -21.32 -4.83
N VAL A 16 15.99 -21.74 -4.86
CA VAL A 16 15.01 -21.52 -3.78
C VAL A 16 15.06 -22.68 -2.78
N GLU A 17 15.31 -22.37 -1.51
CA GLU A 17 15.26 -23.34 -0.43
C GLU A 17 13.85 -23.50 0.13
N GLN A 18 13.18 -22.39 0.36
CA GLN A 18 11.79 -22.34 0.83
C GLN A 18 11.17 -20.97 0.51
N TYR A 19 9.85 -20.91 0.47
CA TYR A 19 9.12 -19.67 0.35
C TYR A 19 7.89 -19.65 1.26
N TYR A 20 7.43 -18.45 1.59
CA TYR A 20 6.23 -18.20 2.37
C TYR A 20 5.37 -17.15 1.68
N THR A 21 4.08 -17.41 1.51
CA THR A 21 3.17 -16.56 0.77
C THR A 21 2.06 -16.03 1.65
N ILE A 22 1.81 -14.72 1.57
CA ILE A 22 0.67 -14.03 2.17
C ILE A 22 -0.15 -13.42 1.03
N VAL A 23 -1.45 -13.68 1.01
CA VAL A 23 -2.38 -13.12 0.02
C VAL A 23 -3.47 -12.33 0.72
N GLY A 24 -3.79 -11.13 0.17
CA GLY A 24 -4.86 -10.30 0.71
C GLY A 24 -4.46 -9.45 1.91
N ARG A 25 -3.19 -9.48 2.30
CA ARG A 25 -2.65 -8.69 3.41
C ARG A 25 -1.31 -8.11 3.00
N ASN A 26 -1.13 -6.84 3.25
CA ASN A 26 0.16 -6.18 3.13
C ASN A 26 0.73 -5.98 4.53
N GLU A 27 1.86 -6.60 4.82
CA GLU A 27 2.63 -6.38 6.05
C GLU A 27 3.74 -5.39 5.72
N THR A 28 3.60 -4.17 6.21
CA THR A 28 4.63 -3.12 6.13
C THR A 28 5.12 -2.81 7.53
N SER A 29 6.27 -2.14 7.66
CA SER A 29 6.83 -1.68 8.93
C SER A 29 5.86 -0.76 9.70
N PHE A 30 4.88 -0.18 9.02
CA PHE A 30 3.88 0.74 9.60
C PHE A 30 2.53 0.08 9.91
N GLY A 31 2.41 -1.24 9.77
CA GLY A 31 1.21 -2.00 10.08
C GLY A 31 0.72 -2.91 8.95
N SER A 32 -0.31 -3.68 9.25
CA SER A 32 -0.93 -4.57 8.27
C SER A 32 -2.22 -3.95 7.73
N ALA A 33 -2.36 -3.91 6.41
CA ALA A 33 -3.58 -3.50 5.73
C ALA A 33 -4.14 -4.66 4.92
N ASN A 34 -5.45 -4.90 5.01
CA ASN A 34 -6.12 -5.88 4.18
C ASN A 34 -6.30 -5.30 2.77
N LYS A 35 -5.60 -5.86 1.79
CA LYS A 35 -5.69 -5.49 0.38
C LYS A 35 -5.85 -6.75 -0.46
N SER A 36 -7.04 -7.01 -0.94
CA SER A 36 -7.38 -8.24 -1.70
C SER A 36 -6.60 -8.40 -3.01
N ASN A 37 -6.02 -7.33 -3.53
CA ASN A 37 -5.26 -7.28 -4.78
C ASN A 37 -3.74 -7.41 -4.60
N ILE A 38 -3.25 -7.65 -3.37
CA ILE A 38 -1.81 -7.78 -3.08
C ILE A 38 -1.51 -9.20 -2.64
N GLY A 39 -0.39 -9.73 -3.16
CA GLY A 39 0.28 -10.93 -2.66
C GLY A 39 1.73 -10.62 -2.34
N GLN A 40 2.22 -11.12 -1.23
CA GLN A 40 3.62 -11.03 -0.81
C GLN A 40 4.21 -12.43 -0.72
N ILE A 41 5.36 -12.66 -1.35
CA ILE A 41 6.07 -13.92 -1.29
C ILE A 41 7.46 -13.66 -0.74
N GLN A 42 7.76 -14.21 0.41
CA GLN A 42 9.10 -14.19 0.99
C GLN A 42 9.84 -15.44 0.55
N ILE A 43 11.01 -15.28 -0.05
CA ILE A 43 11.78 -16.37 -0.63
C ILE A 43 13.11 -16.49 0.13
N LYS A 44 13.38 -17.67 0.66
CA LYS A 44 14.67 -18.03 1.20
C LYS A 44 15.48 -18.74 0.12
N LEU A 45 16.62 -18.18 -0.21
CA LEU A 45 17.54 -18.76 -1.18
C LEU A 45 18.51 -19.72 -0.50
N VAL A 46 18.98 -20.71 -1.24
CA VAL A 46 20.11 -21.55 -0.81
C VAL A 46 21.36 -20.69 -0.57
N SER A 47 22.21 -21.15 0.33
CA SER A 47 23.45 -20.42 0.69
C SER A 47 24.24 -20.01 -0.56
N GLU A 48 24.80 -18.80 -0.55
CA GLU A 48 25.59 -18.24 -1.65
C GLU A 48 26.75 -19.14 -2.06
N LYS A 49 27.31 -19.90 -1.13
CA LYS A 49 28.38 -20.89 -1.39
C LYS A 49 27.90 -22.09 -2.24
N LYS A 50 26.59 -22.33 -2.33
CA LYS A 50 25.98 -23.46 -3.06
C LYS A 50 25.29 -23.05 -4.37
N ARG A 51 25.32 -21.79 -4.74
CA ARG A 51 24.73 -21.25 -5.97
C ARG A 51 25.77 -20.44 -6.75
N LYS A 52 25.60 -20.35 -8.06
CA LYS A 52 26.48 -19.57 -8.93
C LYS A 52 25.99 -18.13 -9.09
N GLU A 53 24.66 -17.96 -9.11
CA GLU A 53 24.00 -16.67 -9.32
C GLU A 53 24.00 -15.86 -8.02
N SER A 54 24.22 -14.56 -8.16
CA SER A 54 24.06 -13.60 -7.09
C SER A 54 22.59 -13.44 -6.70
N THR A 55 22.31 -12.99 -5.49
CA THR A 55 20.94 -12.70 -5.06
C THR A 55 20.25 -11.69 -5.98
N GLN A 56 21.02 -10.72 -6.49
CA GLN A 56 20.50 -9.68 -7.38
C GLN A 56 20.09 -10.22 -8.75
N GLU A 57 20.86 -11.15 -9.30
CA GLU A 57 20.51 -11.82 -10.56
C GLU A 57 19.24 -12.65 -10.40
N ILE A 58 19.08 -13.35 -9.27
CA ILE A 58 17.86 -14.13 -8.98
C ILE A 58 16.65 -13.19 -8.83
N ILE A 59 16.79 -12.05 -8.13
CA ILE A 59 15.75 -11.03 -8.03
C ILE A 59 15.30 -10.59 -9.44
N SER A 60 16.26 -10.27 -10.30
CA SER A 60 15.96 -9.82 -11.67
C SER A 60 15.23 -10.90 -12.48
N GLN A 61 15.66 -12.16 -12.39
CA GLN A 61 15.01 -13.29 -13.06
C GLN A 61 13.58 -13.53 -12.54
N VAL A 62 13.35 -13.43 -11.23
CA VAL A 62 12.01 -13.61 -10.64
C VAL A 62 11.08 -12.50 -11.11
N VAL A 63 11.53 -11.24 -11.07
CA VAL A 63 10.72 -10.09 -11.51
C VAL A 63 10.42 -10.17 -13.00
N GLU A 64 11.41 -10.48 -13.85
CA GLU A 64 11.23 -10.62 -15.29
C GLU A 64 10.17 -11.69 -15.61
N LYS A 65 10.33 -12.90 -15.05
CA LYS A 65 9.38 -13.99 -15.24
C LYS A 65 7.99 -13.66 -14.70
N ALA A 66 7.89 -13.05 -13.51
CA ALA A 66 6.60 -12.67 -12.93
C ALA A 66 5.89 -11.59 -13.76
N SER A 67 6.64 -10.68 -14.39
CA SER A 67 6.11 -9.62 -15.26
C SER A 67 5.51 -10.16 -16.57
N THR A 68 5.81 -11.40 -16.96
CA THR A 68 5.17 -12.04 -18.12
C THR A 68 3.71 -12.45 -17.85
N ILE A 69 3.28 -12.45 -16.59
CA ILE A 69 1.91 -12.84 -16.23
C ILE A 69 1.00 -11.60 -16.38
N PRO A 70 -0.01 -11.64 -17.26
CA PRO A 70 -0.87 -10.49 -17.51
C PRO A 70 -1.60 -10.01 -16.23
N GLY A 71 -1.68 -8.69 -16.05
CA GLY A 71 -2.39 -8.08 -14.92
C GLY A 71 -1.65 -8.09 -13.58
N ILE A 72 -0.36 -8.46 -13.57
CA ILE A 72 0.50 -8.44 -12.39
C ILE A 72 1.58 -7.36 -12.55
N LYS A 73 1.77 -6.59 -11.49
CA LYS A 73 2.96 -5.76 -11.30
C LYS A 73 3.81 -6.41 -10.20
N ALA A 74 4.88 -7.10 -10.59
CA ALA A 74 5.79 -7.75 -9.66
C ALA A 74 6.97 -6.83 -9.33
N THR A 75 7.37 -6.82 -8.07
CA THR A 75 8.60 -6.16 -7.60
C THR A 75 9.24 -7.05 -6.56
N ALA A 76 10.56 -7.07 -6.50
CA ALA A 76 11.27 -7.83 -5.48
C ALA A 76 12.42 -6.99 -4.92
N SER A 77 12.68 -7.13 -3.62
CA SER A 77 13.75 -6.46 -2.89
C SER A 77 14.37 -7.42 -1.87
N LEU A 78 15.57 -7.12 -1.43
CA LEU A 78 16.21 -7.81 -0.32
C LEU A 78 15.45 -7.47 0.97
N ILE A 79 15.32 -8.46 1.84
CA ILE A 79 14.85 -8.23 3.21
C ILE A 79 16.08 -7.89 4.05
N GLY A 80 16.08 -6.70 4.66
CA GLY A 80 17.16 -6.26 5.54
C GLY A 80 17.31 -7.17 6.78
N ILE A 81 18.46 -7.10 7.44
CA ILE A 81 18.81 -7.92 8.62
C ILE A 81 17.78 -7.75 9.76
N PHE A 82 17.12 -6.61 9.82
CA PHE A 82 16.08 -6.30 10.81
C PHE A 82 14.66 -6.63 10.35
N GLY A 83 14.49 -7.38 9.24
CA GLY A 83 13.19 -7.87 8.77
C GLY A 83 12.30 -6.82 8.10
N SER A 84 12.76 -5.59 7.92
CA SER A 84 12.00 -4.56 7.20
C SER A 84 12.22 -4.70 5.70
N ALA A 85 11.16 -5.07 4.99
CA ALA A 85 11.14 -5.04 3.51
C ALA A 85 11.18 -3.61 2.93
N ASP A 86 11.18 -2.60 3.80
CA ASP A 86 10.99 -1.19 3.44
C ASP A 86 12.27 -0.35 3.46
N MET A 87 13.44 -0.96 3.60
CA MET A 87 14.70 -0.23 3.39
C MET A 87 14.94 -0.07 1.88
N THR A 88 14.22 0.87 1.29
CA THR A 88 14.48 1.27 -0.10
C THR A 88 15.62 2.28 -0.11
N PRO A 89 16.62 2.13 -1.01
CA PRO A 89 17.77 3.04 -1.08
C PRO A 89 17.36 4.51 -1.22
N VAL A 90 16.30 4.76 -1.97
CA VAL A 90 15.75 6.10 -2.21
C VAL A 90 14.35 6.17 -1.64
N ALA A 91 14.12 7.08 -0.69
CA ALA A 91 12.81 7.46 -0.19
C ALA A 91 12.68 8.99 -0.21
N ILE A 92 11.70 9.52 -0.92
CA ILE A 92 11.45 10.96 -1.01
C ILE A 92 10.10 11.23 -0.40
N GLU A 93 10.09 11.89 0.75
CA GLU A 93 8.90 12.26 1.49
C GLU A 93 8.42 13.66 1.05
N ILE A 94 7.20 13.74 0.59
CA ILE A 94 6.54 14.98 0.17
C ILE A 94 5.49 15.30 1.22
N LYS A 95 5.67 16.41 1.94
CA LYS A 95 4.85 16.82 3.08
C LYS A 95 4.04 18.08 2.73
N GLY A 96 2.74 18.08 3.07
CA GLY A 96 1.85 19.21 2.87
C GLY A 96 0.46 18.97 3.46
N GLU A 97 -0.37 20.01 3.47
CA GLU A 97 -1.71 19.91 4.05
C GLU A 97 -2.78 19.58 3.03
N GLU A 98 -2.65 20.07 1.80
CA GLU A 98 -3.64 19.91 0.74
C GLU A 98 -3.35 18.65 -0.09
N LEU A 99 -4.27 17.67 -0.01
CA LEU A 99 -4.09 16.35 -0.62
C LEU A 99 -3.93 16.41 -2.14
N ASN A 100 -4.73 17.23 -2.83
CA ASN A 100 -4.66 17.32 -4.29
C ASN A 100 -3.32 17.85 -4.77
N LYS A 101 -2.79 18.90 -4.13
CA LYS A 101 -1.45 19.41 -4.43
C LYS A 101 -0.36 18.39 -4.15
N LEU A 102 -0.48 17.64 -3.04
CA LEU A 102 0.45 16.56 -2.72
C LEU A 102 0.46 15.48 -3.82
N ILE A 103 -0.72 15.09 -4.32
CA ILE A 103 -0.84 14.10 -5.39
C ILE A 103 -0.16 14.62 -6.67
N ASP A 104 -0.43 15.87 -7.07
CA ASP A 104 0.15 16.45 -8.28
C ASP A 104 1.68 16.55 -8.19
N VAL A 105 2.19 16.97 -7.03
CA VAL A 105 3.64 17.04 -6.80
C VAL A 105 4.24 15.64 -6.75
N SER A 106 3.58 14.67 -6.12
CA SER A 106 4.07 13.30 -6.04
C SER A 106 4.19 12.64 -7.42
N LYS A 107 3.25 12.92 -8.35
CA LYS A 107 3.33 12.46 -9.74
C LYS A 107 4.56 13.02 -10.43
N LYS A 108 4.79 14.34 -10.33
CA LYS A 108 5.98 14.98 -10.91
C LYS A 108 7.28 14.45 -10.33
N VAL A 109 7.36 14.28 -9.02
CA VAL A 109 8.55 13.70 -8.35
C VAL A 109 8.75 12.26 -8.79
N SER A 110 7.68 11.47 -8.90
CA SER A 110 7.76 10.10 -9.40
C SER A 110 8.30 10.02 -10.84
N GLU A 111 7.88 10.95 -11.71
CA GLU A 111 8.39 11.07 -13.08
C GLU A 111 9.88 11.45 -13.11
N ILE A 112 10.29 12.41 -12.27
CA ILE A 112 11.71 12.80 -12.13
C ILE A 112 12.55 11.59 -11.70
N VAL A 113 12.11 10.88 -10.66
CA VAL A 113 12.81 9.70 -10.17
C VAL A 113 12.88 8.62 -11.23
N SER A 114 11.76 8.32 -11.91
CA SER A 114 11.70 7.28 -12.96
C SER A 114 12.57 7.62 -14.19
N SER A 115 12.75 8.91 -14.48
CA SER A 115 13.58 9.37 -15.59
C SER A 115 15.06 9.53 -15.24
N THR A 116 15.44 9.30 -13.98
CA THR A 116 16.85 9.38 -13.55
C THR A 116 17.53 8.05 -13.75
N ALA A 117 18.65 8.04 -14.47
CA ALA A 117 19.41 6.83 -14.71
C ALA A 117 19.93 6.24 -13.40
N GLY A 118 19.83 4.92 -13.24
CA GLY A 118 20.22 4.22 -12.02
C GLY A 118 19.06 3.93 -11.06
N THR A 119 17.85 4.46 -11.32
CA THR A 119 16.66 4.16 -10.54
C THR A 119 15.86 3.01 -11.14
N ARG A 120 15.21 2.23 -10.29
CA ARG A 120 14.39 1.08 -10.65
C ARG A 120 13.21 0.93 -9.71
N ASP A 121 12.10 0.36 -10.20
CA ASP A 121 10.92 0.01 -9.38
C ASP A 121 10.35 1.20 -8.60
N VAL A 122 10.20 2.35 -9.26
CA VAL A 122 9.65 3.55 -8.62
C VAL A 122 8.20 3.31 -8.20
N LYS A 123 7.93 3.55 -6.92
CA LYS A 123 6.62 3.38 -6.30
C LYS A 123 6.23 4.62 -5.51
N SER A 124 4.95 4.93 -5.49
CA SER A 124 4.38 5.94 -4.60
C SER A 124 3.64 5.26 -3.45
N SER A 125 3.72 5.81 -2.26
CA SER A 125 2.83 5.43 -1.15
C SER A 125 1.37 5.84 -1.40
N TRP A 126 1.16 6.78 -2.32
CA TRP A 126 -0.15 7.12 -2.83
C TRP A 126 -0.55 6.13 -3.94
N GLU A 127 -1.61 5.41 -3.69
CA GLU A 127 -2.27 4.57 -4.70
C GLU A 127 -3.56 5.26 -5.11
N GLU A 128 -3.85 5.26 -6.41
CA GLU A 128 -5.16 5.70 -6.90
C GLU A 128 -6.23 4.87 -6.21
N GLY A 129 -7.26 5.57 -5.70
CA GLY A 129 -8.26 4.95 -4.84
C GLY A 129 -8.96 3.79 -5.50
N GLN A 130 -9.31 2.80 -4.71
CA GLN A 130 -10.18 1.73 -5.18
C GLN A 130 -11.58 2.27 -5.46
N PRO A 131 -12.30 1.69 -6.44
CA PRO A 131 -13.70 2.01 -6.65
C PRO A 131 -14.47 1.83 -5.34
N GLU A 132 -15.16 2.87 -4.91
CA GLU A 132 -15.98 2.85 -3.70
C GLU A 132 -17.41 3.30 -4.00
N VAL A 133 -18.34 2.77 -3.24
CA VAL A 133 -19.73 3.19 -3.25
C VAL A 133 -20.00 4.06 -2.03
N LYS A 134 -20.25 5.35 -2.23
CA LYS A 134 -20.61 6.29 -1.17
C LYS A 134 -22.11 6.36 -1.03
N VAL A 135 -22.62 5.97 0.14
CA VAL A 135 -24.04 6.06 0.48
C VAL A 135 -24.24 7.30 1.35
N LEU A 136 -24.86 8.33 0.78
CA LEU A 136 -25.20 9.58 1.47
C LEU A 136 -26.65 9.52 1.93
N ILE A 137 -26.85 9.25 3.21
CA ILE A 137 -28.16 9.09 3.82
C ILE A 137 -28.81 10.46 4.04
N ASN A 138 -30.05 10.63 3.57
CA ASN A 138 -30.87 11.80 3.83
C ASN A 138 -31.59 11.64 5.19
N ARG A 139 -31.16 12.43 6.17
CA ARG A 139 -31.65 12.35 7.56
C ARG A 139 -33.13 12.68 7.69
N ASP A 140 -33.62 13.66 6.93
CA ASP A 140 -35.00 14.12 6.99
C ASP A 140 -35.91 13.03 6.45
N LYS A 141 -35.60 12.46 5.30
CA LYS A 141 -36.36 11.33 4.73
C LYS A 141 -36.36 10.10 5.65
N CYS A 142 -35.24 9.81 6.32
CA CYS A 142 -35.21 8.73 7.29
C CYS A 142 -36.17 9.00 8.46
N ALA A 143 -36.18 10.22 9.00
CA ALA A 143 -37.05 10.60 10.10
C ALA A 143 -38.54 10.51 9.69
N ASP A 144 -38.90 11.01 8.51
CA ASP A 144 -40.26 10.95 7.97
C ASP A 144 -40.78 9.51 7.82
N LEU A 145 -39.87 8.57 7.51
CA LEU A 145 -40.18 7.15 7.34
C LEU A 145 -40.02 6.33 8.64
N GLY A 146 -39.71 6.98 9.76
CA GLY A 146 -39.52 6.32 11.06
C GLY A 146 -38.27 5.46 11.14
N LEU A 147 -37.21 5.85 10.41
CA LEU A 147 -35.90 5.20 10.41
C LEU A 147 -34.85 6.11 11.07
N SER A 148 -33.93 5.53 11.78
CA SER A 148 -32.72 6.23 12.22
C SER A 148 -31.53 5.93 11.30
N VAL A 149 -30.59 6.86 11.17
CA VAL A 149 -29.36 6.67 10.40
C VAL A 149 -28.58 5.46 10.90
N GLY A 150 -28.58 5.22 12.22
CA GLY A 150 -27.92 4.06 12.83
C GLY A 150 -28.54 2.72 12.40
N GLU A 151 -29.87 2.62 12.35
CA GLU A 151 -30.56 1.41 11.87
C GLU A 151 -30.24 1.15 10.40
N VAL A 152 -30.23 2.19 9.56
CA VAL A 152 -29.86 2.09 8.15
C VAL A 152 -28.42 1.60 8.00
N ALA A 153 -27.48 2.20 8.73
CA ALA A 153 -26.05 1.83 8.68
C ALA A 153 -25.80 0.39 9.16
N THR A 154 -26.47 -0.04 10.23
CA THR A 154 -26.36 -1.41 10.73
C THR A 154 -26.93 -2.42 9.74
N THR A 155 -28.09 -2.14 9.15
CA THR A 155 -28.69 -3.01 8.13
C THR A 155 -27.78 -3.15 6.91
N LEU A 156 -27.21 -2.03 6.44
CA LEU A 156 -26.25 -2.05 5.32
C LEU A 156 -25.01 -2.88 5.65
N ARG A 157 -24.42 -2.68 6.83
CA ARG A 157 -23.26 -3.46 7.26
C ARG A 157 -23.59 -4.95 7.28
N ASN A 158 -24.67 -5.34 7.92
CA ASN A 158 -25.07 -6.74 8.02
C ASN A 158 -25.39 -7.34 6.63
N ALA A 159 -25.99 -6.57 5.73
CA ALA A 159 -26.26 -7.02 4.37
C ALA A 159 -24.99 -7.24 3.53
N LEU A 160 -24.00 -6.35 3.65
CA LEU A 160 -22.80 -6.36 2.81
C LEU A 160 -21.63 -7.15 3.42
N GLU A 161 -21.32 -6.90 4.69
CA GLU A 161 -20.23 -7.56 5.42
C GLU A 161 -20.68 -8.88 6.06
N GLY A 162 -21.93 -8.93 6.50
CA GLY A 162 -22.52 -10.03 7.24
C GLY A 162 -22.50 -9.80 8.75
N ASP A 163 -23.36 -10.57 9.41
CA ASP A 163 -23.47 -10.67 10.86
C ASP A 163 -22.85 -12.02 11.30
N ASN A 164 -21.93 -12.00 12.26
CA ASN A 164 -21.22 -13.15 12.78
C ASN A 164 -21.56 -13.41 14.26
N ASP A 165 -22.63 -12.81 14.82
CA ASP A 165 -22.96 -12.94 16.23
C ASP A 165 -23.44 -14.35 16.60
N ALA A 166 -23.97 -15.10 15.63
CA ALA A 166 -24.43 -16.47 15.84
C ALA A 166 -23.28 -17.47 15.70
N LYS A 167 -23.27 -18.48 16.59
CA LYS A 167 -22.28 -19.56 16.57
C LYS A 167 -22.96 -20.91 16.52
N TYR A 168 -22.39 -21.81 15.76
CA TYR A 168 -22.77 -23.24 15.75
C TYR A 168 -21.77 -24.02 16.61
N LYS A 169 -22.28 -24.78 17.58
CA LYS A 169 -21.49 -25.67 18.45
C LYS A 169 -21.59 -27.10 17.95
N ASP A 170 -20.44 -27.71 17.71
CA ASP A 170 -20.32 -29.13 17.38
C ASP A 170 -19.32 -29.78 18.34
N GLY A 171 -19.82 -30.40 19.40
CA GLY A 171 -19.01 -30.92 20.49
C GLY A 171 -18.26 -29.79 21.21
N GLU A 172 -16.93 -29.86 21.22
CA GLU A 172 -16.04 -28.85 21.82
C GLU A 172 -15.69 -27.71 20.86
N ASN A 173 -16.07 -27.81 19.58
CA ASN A 173 -15.76 -26.81 18.58
C ASN A 173 -16.90 -25.80 18.40
N GLU A 174 -16.55 -24.53 18.25
CA GLU A 174 -17.47 -23.44 17.88
C GLU A 174 -17.13 -22.92 16.49
N TYR A 175 -18.14 -22.79 15.63
CA TYR A 175 -18.03 -22.27 14.27
C TYR A 175 -18.88 -21.00 14.15
N ASP A 176 -18.32 -19.94 13.58
CA ASP A 176 -19.05 -18.69 13.33
C ASP A 176 -20.07 -18.89 12.19
N ILE A 177 -21.33 -18.55 12.44
CA ILE A 177 -22.37 -18.49 11.42
C ILE A 177 -22.40 -17.08 10.86
N ARG A 178 -22.02 -16.91 9.61
CA ARG A 178 -22.08 -15.63 8.93
C ARG A 178 -23.35 -15.47 8.12
N VAL A 179 -24.24 -14.59 8.55
CA VAL A 179 -25.46 -14.25 7.84
C VAL A 179 -25.20 -13.02 6.97
N VAL A 180 -25.28 -13.17 5.66
CA VAL A 180 -24.97 -12.10 4.71
C VAL A 180 -25.90 -12.18 3.51
N LEU A 181 -26.14 -11.03 2.84
CA LEU A 181 -26.94 -10.99 1.62
C LEU A 181 -26.33 -11.92 0.54
N SER A 182 -27.18 -12.62 -0.21
CA SER A 182 -26.73 -13.51 -1.28
C SER A 182 -25.80 -12.79 -2.25
N LYS A 183 -24.74 -13.48 -2.72
CA LYS A 183 -23.75 -12.92 -3.63
C LYS A 183 -24.40 -12.31 -4.89
N LYS A 184 -25.49 -12.86 -5.39
CA LYS A 184 -26.21 -12.35 -6.56
C LYS A 184 -26.78 -10.94 -6.33
N ASN A 185 -27.11 -10.60 -5.09
CA ASN A 185 -27.79 -9.33 -4.72
C ASN A 185 -26.80 -8.30 -4.15
N ARG A 186 -25.49 -8.53 -4.25
CA ARG A 186 -24.43 -7.60 -3.82
C ARG A 186 -23.22 -7.59 -4.74
N THR A 187 -23.39 -8.03 -5.98
CA THR A 187 -22.30 -8.07 -6.96
C THR A 187 -22.15 -6.73 -7.68
N ASN A 188 -23.27 -6.09 -7.99
CA ASN A 188 -23.29 -4.82 -8.68
C ASN A 188 -23.53 -3.68 -7.69
N PRO A 189 -22.88 -2.55 -7.86
CA PRO A 189 -23.13 -1.37 -7.03
C PRO A 189 -24.61 -0.92 -7.01
N GLU A 190 -25.34 -1.11 -8.10
CA GLU A 190 -26.78 -0.80 -8.21
C GLU A 190 -27.65 -1.66 -7.26
N ASP A 191 -27.16 -2.84 -6.87
CA ASP A 191 -27.89 -3.72 -5.95
C ASP A 191 -27.90 -3.15 -4.53
N VAL A 192 -26.94 -2.27 -4.19
CA VAL A 192 -26.89 -1.60 -2.88
C VAL A 192 -28.14 -0.74 -2.67
N GLY A 193 -28.62 -0.06 -3.71
CA GLY A 193 -29.84 0.77 -3.64
C GLY A 193 -31.12 -0.02 -3.39
N LYS A 194 -31.16 -1.27 -3.80
CA LYS A 194 -32.32 -2.17 -3.65
C LYS A 194 -32.36 -2.85 -2.28
N ILE A 195 -31.36 -2.63 -1.42
CA ILE A 195 -31.38 -3.20 -0.06
C ILE A 195 -32.58 -2.63 0.68
N THR A 196 -33.40 -3.54 1.20
CA THR A 196 -34.63 -3.20 1.90
C THR A 196 -34.39 -3.12 3.41
N ILE A 197 -34.87 -2.04 4.00
CA ILE A 197 -34.81 -1.75 5.43
C ILE A 197 -36.22 -1.75 5.98
N ILE A 198 -36.45 -2.43 7.10
CA ILE A 198 -37.75 -2.48 7.74
C ILE A 198 -37.79 -1.40 8.83
N ASN A 199 -38.75 -0.47 8.71
CA ASN A 199 -38.94 0.55 9.75
C ASN A 199 -39.68 0.00 10.97
N ARG A 200 -39.77 0.81 12.02
CA ARG A 200 -40.45 0.42 13.29
C ARG A 200 -41.93 0.09 13.13
N MET A 201 -42.57 0.53 12.04
CA MET A 201 -43.97 0.25 11.72
C MET A 201 -44.13 -1.01 10.86
N GLY A 202 -43.06 -1.73 10.56
CA GLY A 202 -43.05 -2.92 9.70
C GLY A 202 -43.09 -2.62 8.21
N LYS A 203 -43.00 -1.34 7.79
CA LYS A 203 -42.95 -0.97 6.38
C LYS A 203 -41.56 -1.19 5.80
N GLN A 204 -41.48 -1.79 4.64
CA GLN A 204 -40.26 -1.96 3.86
C GLN A 204 -39.96 -0.67 3.10
N VAL A 205 -38.73 -0.18 3.22
CA VAL A 205 -38.18 1.01 2.55
C VAL A 205 -36.91 0.62 1.81
N GLN A 206 -36.78 0.95 0.55
CA GLN A 206 -35.56 0.73 -0.20
C GLN A 206 -34.54 1.82 0.11
N LEU A 207 -33.25 1.48 0.07
CA LEU A 207 -32.18 2.41 0.40
C LEU A 207 -32.17 3.62 -0.55
N ASP A 208 -32.47 3.45 -1.84
CA ASP A 208 -32.51 4.51 -2.84
C ASP A 208 -33.61 5.55 -2.56
N GLU A 209 -34.65 5.22 -1.79
CA GLU A 209 -35.66 6.16 -1.35
C GLU A 209 -35.12 7.18 -0.33
N ILE A 210 -34.15 6.76 0.50
CA ILE A 210 -33.64 7.52 1.65
C ILE A 210 -32.18 7.93 1.52
N ALA A 211 -31.47 7.49 0.47
CA ALA A 211 -30.06 7.79 0.29
C ALA A 211 -29.72 8.03 -1.18
N SER A 212 -28.68 8.81 -1.43
CA SER A 212 -28.07 8.92 -2.75
C SER A 212 -26.82 8.04 -2.79
N ILE A 213 -26.70 7.25 -3.87
CA ILE A 213 -25.61 6.31 -4.07
C ILE A 213 -24.70 6.88 -5.14
N ASN A 214 -23.48 7.24 -4.75
CA ASN A 214 -22.49 7.82 -5.63
C ASN A 214 -21.33 6.85 -5.81
N TYR A 215 -20.90 6.69 -7.05
CA TYR A 215 -19.68 5.93 -7.38
C TYR A 215 -18.51 6.89 -7.41
N GLY A 216 -17.42 6.50 -6.84
CA GLY A 216 -16.21 7.30 -6.80
C GLY A 216 -14.99 6.45 -6.57
N THR A 217 -13.85 7.10 -6.56
CA THR A 217 -12.60 6.53 -6.07
C THR A 217 -12.24 7.24 -4.78
N GLY A 218 -12.02 6.49 -3.73
CA GLY A 218 -11.60 7.03 -2.43
C GLY A 218 -10.12 6.74 -2.17
N PRO A 219 -9.39 7.61 -1.46
CA PRO A 219 -8.02 7.33 -1.08
C PRO A 219 -7.97 6.08 -0.20
N THR A 220 -7.20 5.09 -0.62
CA THR A 220 -7.07 3.82 0.09
C THR A 220 -6.41 4.01 1.45
N GLN A 221 -5.45 4.94 1.53
CA GLN A 221 -4.71 5.25 2.74
C GLN A 221 -4.19 6.70 2.70
N ILE A 222 -4.32 7.41 3.81
CA ILE A 222 -3.69 8.73 4.01
C ILE A 222 -2.63 8.58 5.11
N GLN A 223 -1.36 8.70 4.72
CA GLN A 223 -0.25 8.69 5.66
C GLN A 223 -0.03 10.08 6.26
N ARG A 224 0.34 10.12 7.54
CA ARG A 224 0.70 11.34 8.24
C ARG A 224 1.98 11.15 9.04
N LYS A 225 2.86 12.16 8.98
CA LYS A 225 4.07 12.29 9.80
C LYS A 225 4.06 13.69 10.42
N ASP A 226 4.30 13.80 11.71
CA ASP A 226 4.25 15.06 12.45
C ASP A 226 2.97 15.86 12.19
N ARG A 227 1.82 15.20 12.23
CA ARG A 227 0.46 15.75 12.01
C ARG A 227 0.16 16.23 10.59
N SER A 228 1.13 16.33 9.69
CA SER A 228 0.93 16.70 8.28
C SER A 228 0.77 15.47 7.40
N ARG A 229 0.06 15.60 6.29
CA ARG A 229 -0.04 14.54 5.28
C ARG A 229 1.28 14.37 4.57
N ILE A 230 1.65 13.11 4.29
CA ILE A 230 2.83 12.78 3.51
C ILE A 230 2.48 11.82 2.37
N ILE A 231 3.20 11.97 1.26
CA ILE A 231 3.30 10.97 0.21
C ILE A 231 4.79 10.67 0.03
N THR A 232 5.15 9.39 0.07
CA THR A 232 6.55 8.98 -0.09
C THR A 232 6.72 8.29 -1.45
N ILE A 233 7.74 8.70 -2.19
CA ILE A 233 8.18 8.04 -3.42
C ILE A 233 9.38 7.18 -3.08
N TYR A 234 9.26 5.90 -3.35
CA TYR A 234 10.30 4.90 -3.13
C TYR A 234 10.92 4.48 -4.45
N SER A 235 12.22 4.25 -4.48
CA SER A 235 12.90 3.66 -5.62
C SER A 235 14.04 2.75 -5.17
N ASN A 236 14.17 1.64 -5.88
CA ASN A 236 15.36 0.81 -5.85
C ASN A 236 16.42 1.37 -6.81
N LEU A 237 17.65 0.87 -6.70
CA LEU A 237 18.73 1.14 -7.63
C LEU A 237 18.99 -0.08 -8.52
N ASP A 238 19.43 0.17 -9.75
CA ASP A 238 19.88 -0.88 -10.68
C ASP A 238 21.35 -1.26 -10.48
N LEU A 239 22.01 -0.61 -9.50
CA LEU A 239 23.42 -0.78 -9.15
C LEU A 239 24.43 -0.38 -10.25
N THR A 240 23.98 0.27 -11.31
CA THR A 240 24.88 0.80 -12.35
C THR A 240 25.57 2.07 -11.91
N ARG A 241 24.97 2.80 -10.95
CA ARG A 241 25.47 4.06 -10.39
C ARG A 241 25.43 4.07 -8.86
N PRO A 242 26.39 4.76 -8.20
CA PRO A 242 26.36 4.96 -6.76
C PRO A 242 25.13 5.72 -6.30
N LEU A 243 24.58 5.36 -5.13
CA LEU A 243 23.41 6.02 -4.53
C LEU A 243 23.58 7.54 -4.43
N GLY A 244 24.77 8.01 -4.01
CA GLY A 244 25.05 9.45 -3.83
C GLY A 244 24.84 10.25 -5.12
N GLU A 245 25.37 9.76 -6.26
CA GLU A 245 25.23 10.43 -7.56
C GLU A 245 23.78 10.48 -8.01
N VAL A 246 23.04 9.39 -7.81
CA VAL A 246 21.61 9.30 -8.18
C VAL A 246 20.79 10.30 -7.34
N ILE A 247 21.06 10.37 -6.05
CA ILE A 247 20.37 11.33 -5.16
C ILE A 247 20.70 12.78 -5.50
N GLU A 248 21.96 13.11 -5.79
CA GLU A 248 22.36 14.47 -6.20
C GLU A 248 21.66 14.89 -7.49
N GLU A 249 21.57 13.99 -8.47
CA GLU A 249 20.87 14.26 -9.73
C GLU A 249 19.36 14.48 -9.48
N ILE A 250 18.73 13.63 -8.67
CA ILE A 250 17.32 13.77 -8.31
C ILE A 250 17.08 15.11 -7.58
N GLN A 251 17.93 15.45 -6.60
CA GLN A 251 17.84 16.70 -5.86
C GLN A 251 17.97 17.92 -6.78
N SER A 252 18.91 17.88 -7.72
CA SER A 252 19.12 18.95 -8.69
C SER A 252 17.88 19.13 -9.58
N LYS A 253 17.30 18.04 -10.10
CA LYS A 253 16.09 18.06 -10.91
C LYS A 253 14.88 18.55 -10.15
N ILE A 254 14.73 18.16 -8.87
CA ILE A 254 13.64 18.61 -7.99
C ILE A 254 13.76 20.09 -7.68
N LYS A 255 14.98 20.58 -7.37
CA LYS A 255 15.23 22.01 -7.11
C LYS A 255 14.97 22.90 -8.34
N ALA A 256 15.15 22.36 -9.55
CA ALA A 256 14.85 23.07 -10.79
C ALA A 256 13.33 23.24 -11.03
N GLN A 257 12.50 22.49 -10.32
CA GLN A 257 11.04 22.61 -10.40
C GLN A 257 10.53 23.66 -9.40
N ASN A 258 9.58 24.47 -9.85
CA ASN A 258 8.87 25.41 -8.98
C ASN A 258 7.68 24.68 -8.33
N PHE A 259 7.92 24.05 -7.18
CA PHE A 259 6.85 23.49 -6.36
C PHE A 259 6.17 24.55 -5.49
N PRO A 260 4.89 24.36 -5.11
CA PRO A 260 4.19 25.26 -4.19
C PRO A 260 4.95 25.40 -2.86
N PRO A 261 4.99 26.60 -2.27
CA PRO A 261 5.77 26.88 -1.05
C PRO A 261 5.21 26.19 0.20
N ASP A 262 3.96 25.72 0.16
CA ASP A 262 3.28 24.95 1.20
C ASP A 262 3.65 23.44 1.19
N ILE A 263 4.48 23.02 0.24
CA ILE A 263 4.97 21.65 0.13
C ILE A 263 6.45 21.59 0.47
N THR A 264 6.81 20.69 1.37
CA THR A 264 8.20 20.43 1.75
C THR A 264 8.61 19.05 1.30
N ILE A 265 9.81 18.92 0.73
CA ILE A 265 10.36 17.66 0.24
C ILE A 265 11.55 17.29 1.11
N PHE A 266 11.53 16.08 1.67
CA PHE A 266 12.59 15.47 2.46
C PHE A 266 13.14 14.25 1.75
N TYR A 267 14.42 13.98 1.96
CA TYR A 267 15.10 12.81 1.43
C TYR A 267 15.42 11.88 2.58
N GLY A 268 14.87 10.69 2.54
CA GLY A 268 15.02 9.64 3.55
C GLY A 268 15.61 8.36 2.94
N GLY A 269 15.54 7.27 3.70
CA GLY A 269 16.10 5.99 3.33
C GLY A 269 17.61 5.94 3.55
N GLU A 270 18.31 5.02 2.87
CA GLU A 270 19.77 4.88 3.00
C GLU A 270 20.51 6.19 2.65
N ALA A 271 19.92 7.06 1.86
CA ALA A 271 20.48 8.36 1.50
C ALA A 271 20.59 9.30 2.71
N GLU A 272 19.59 9.31 3.59
CA GLU A 272 19.61 10.08 4.84
C GLU A 272 20.68 9.53 5.79
N ASP A 273 20.71 8.23 5.97
CA ASP A 273 21.69 7.56 6.84
C ASP A 273 23.11 7.83 6.37
N MET A 274 23.35 7.80 5.06
CA MET A 274 24.65 8.13 4.47
C MET A 274 25.05 9.58 4.73
N GLN A 275 24.14 10.55 4.57
CA GLN A 275 24.43 11.96 4.85
C GLN A 275 24.75 12.19 6.34
N ASN A 276 23.97 11.60 7.23
CA ASN A 276 24.19 11.68 8.67
C ASN A 276 25.53 11.05 9.06
N MET A 277 25.84 9.88 8.51
CA MET A 277 27.10 9.19 8.76
C MET A 277 28.32 10.01 8.28
N PHE A 278 28.23 10.70 7.12
CA PHE A 278 29.28 11.60 6.66
C PHE A 278 29.47 12.81 7.58
N ALA A 279 28.38 13.40 8.07
CA ALA A 279 28.43 14.51 9.02
C ALA A 279 29.11 14.09 10.33
N ASP A 280 28.71 12.95 10.89
CA ASP A 280 29.28 12.38 12.11
C ASP A 280 30.76 12.01 11.93
N MET A 281 31.14 11.47 10.78
CA MET A 281 32.54 11.17 10.45
C MET A 281 33.39 12.42 10.36
N LEU A 282 32.92 13.50 9.71
CA LEU A 282 33.61 14.78 9.66
C LEU A 282 33.79 15.39 11.06
N LEU A 283 32.76 15.28 11.89
CA LEU A 283 32.82 15.72 13.29
C LEU A 283 33.85 14.93 14.10
N ALA A 284 33.84 13.60 13.95
CA ALA A 284 34.83 12.71 14.61
C ALA A 284 36.28 13.02 14.17
N ILE A 285 36.48 13.24 12.85
CA ILE A 285 37.82 13.62 12.32
C ILE A 285 38.23 14.99 12.88
N SER A 286 37.31 15.94 12.95
CA SER A 286 37.57 17.29 13.52
C SER A 286 38.02 17.20 14.98
N PHE A 287 37.34 16.38 15.79
CA PHE A 287 37.74 16.12 17.18
C PHE A 287 39.08 15.39 17.27
N ALA A 288 39.31 14.41 16.42
CA ALA A 288 40.58 13.68 16.40
C ALA A 288 41.75 14.63 16.13
N ILE A 289 41.61 15.56 15.18
CA ILE A 289 42.63 16.59 14.89
C ILE A 289 42.83 17.51 16.11
N LEU A 290 41.71 17.94 16.73
CA LEU A 290 41.75 18.84 17.90
C LEU A 290 42.48 18.19 19.10
N PHE A 291 42.28 16.87 19.32
CA PHE A 291 42.92 16.14 20.45
C PHE A 291 44.35 15.76 20.18
N VAL A 292 44.81 15.73 18.94
CA VAL A 292 46.20 15.40 18.56
C VAL A 292 47.05 16.67 18.57
N TYR A 293 46.48 17.85 18.45
CA TYR A 293 47.18 19.13 18.49
C TYR A 293 47.10 19.77 19.88
#